data_ff214c3e307aa57eddac6db696b9eae0
#
_entry.id   ff214c3e307aa57eddac6db696b9eae0
#
_cell.length_a   1.000
_cell.length_b   1.000
_cell.length_c   1.000
_cell.angle_alpha   90.00
_cell.angle_beta   90.00
_cell.angle_gamma   90.00
#
_symmetry.space_group_name_H-M   'P 1'
#
loop_
_entity.id
_entity.type
_entity.pdbx_description
1 polymer ?
#
loop_
_entity_poly.entity_id
_entity_poly.type
_entity_poly.pdbx_seq_one_letter_code
_entity_poly.pdbx_strand_id
1 'polypeptide(L)'
;MKIIIDRNIPFIEGVFEGVCSVEYLPSAYIDHLSVKEADVLIVRTRTKCDKVLLIDTNIKMIATATAGYEHIDMDFCRKAGIEVFVARGCNASSVAQYIGSVLAMWTAKKQLDVSTFTLGIVGYGFVGKAVEYIANRLGIRVLVNDPPLEQSGVRHDFVSLSDIAEQCDIISFHTSLTNDGKFPTYHLADTAFFERCAKRPLIVNAARGGVVDEQAMAEAYRDGRIGGFVIDCWEGEPDINSHILQEAFIATPHIAGYSADGKANATAMCINAISEYFSLDGLAMQTKLSPKRTNMAKGSQLLRTLIQNYDIERDSINLKNNPDRFEYFRNNYPERRELELS
;
A
#
# COMPACT_ATOMS: atom_id res chain seq x y z
N MET A 1 16.75 10.92 -26.66
CA MET A 1 16.19 9.93 -25.71
C MET A 1 14.70 9.79 -25.98
N LYS A 2 14.16 8.55 -26.04
CA LYS A 2 12.73 8.27 -26.22
C LYS A 2 12.17 7.69 -24.93
N ILE A 3 11.03 8.23 -24.45
CA ILE A 3 10.34 7.79 -23.24
C ILE A 3 8.95 7.28 -23.62
N ILE A 4 8.60 6.07 -23.18
CA ILE A 4 7.22 5.55 -23.24
C ILE A 4 6.60 5.67 -21.84
N ILE A 5 5.40 6.24 -21.78
CA ILE A 5 4.71 6.52 -20.51
C ILE A 5 3.30 5.92 -20.53
N ASP A 6 2.93 5.18 -19.49
CA ASP A 6 1.52 4.82 -19.28
C ASP A 6 0.69 6.10 -19.11
N ARG A 7 -0.21 6.36 -20.07
CA ARG A 7 -1.02 7.60 -20.13
C ARG A 7 -1.89 7.86 -18.90
N ASN A 8 -2.13 6.83 -18.09
CA ASN A 8 -2.92 6.95 -16.86
C ASN A 8 -2.08 7.30 -15.63
N ILE A 9 -0.79 7.64 -15.79
CA ILE A 9 0.01 8.22 -14.70
C ILE A 9 -0.37 9.69 -14.58
N PRO A 10 -0.96 10.12 -13.45
CA PRO A 10 -1.39 11.51 -13.31
C PRO A 10 -0.19 12.45 -13.14
N PHE A 11 -0.36 13.72 -13.50
CA PHE A 11 0.60 14.83 -13.29
C PHE A 11 1.93 14.69 -14.04
N ILE A 12 2.06 13.77 -15.03
CA ILE A 12 3.31 13.53 -15.76
C ILE A 12 3.33 14.19 -17.15
N GLU A 13 2.16 14.51 -17.71
CA GLU A 13 2.05 15.13 -19.01
C GLU A 13 2.73 16.50 -19.04
N GLY A 14 3.49 16.80 -20.09
CA GLY A 14 4.23 18.04 -20.26
C GLY A 14 5.56 18.13 -19.51
N VAL A 15 5.96 17.08 -18.77
CA VAL A 15 7.20 17.12 -17.98
C VAL A 15 8.45 16.93 -18.82
N PHE A 16 8.44 15.97 -19.76
CA PHE A 16 9.63 15.54 -20.51
C PHE A 16 9.69 16.08 -21.95
N GLU A 17 8.62 16.66 -22.48
CA GLU A 17 8.47 17.04 -23.88
C GLU A 17 9.48 18.12 -24.34
N GLY A 18 10.00 18.91 -23.42
CA GLY A 18 11.03 19.90 -23.72
C GLY A 18 12.45 19.34 -23.92
N VAL A 19 12.67 18.10 -23.45
CA VAL A 19 14.01 17.49 -23.42
C VAL A 19 14.08 16.11 -24.06
N CYS A 20 12.94 15.44 -24.30
CA CYS A 20 12.86 14.07 -24.81
C CYS A 20 11.75 13.91 -25.84
N SER A 21 11.83 12.86 -26.65
CA SER A 21 10.70 12.35 -27.43
C SER A 21 9.80 11.52 -26.51
N VAL A 22 8.55 11.91 -26.33
CA VAL A 22 7.61 11.28 -25.39
C VAL A 22 6.45 10.67 -26.15
N GLU A 23 6.04 9.46 -25.74
CA GLU A 23 4.87 8.78 -26.25
C GLU A 23 4.02 8.24 -25.09
N TYR A 24 2.74 8.65 -25.05
CA TYR A 24 1.77 8.21 -24.04
C TYR A 24 0.91 7.08 -24.57
N LEU A 25 0.99 5.93 -23.96
CA LEU A 25 0.23 4.74 -24.35
C LEU A 25 -0.68 4.24 -23.22
N PRO A 26 -1.90 3.76 -23.52
CA PRO A 26 -2.63 2.94 -22.57
C PRO A 26 -1.83 1.70 -22.20
N SER A 27 -1.90 1.23 -20.96
CA SER A 27 -1.15 0.03 -20.50
C SER A 27 -1.32 -1.18 -21.45
N ALA A 28 -2.50 -1.37 -22.04
CA ALA A 28 -2.79 -2.48 -22.96
C ALA A 28 -2.05 -2.38 -24.32
N TYR A 29 -1.51 -1.21 -24.67
CA TYR A 29 -0.76 -0.97 -25.90
C TYR A 29 0.74 -0.81 -25.66
N ILE A 30 1.18 -0.99 -24.42
CA ILE A 30 2.61 -1.09 -24.07
C ILE A 30 3.02 -2.54 -24.30
N ASP A 31 3.50 -2.82 -25.49
CA ASP A 31 3.97 -4.13 -25.97
C ASP A 31 5.44 -4.05 -26.42
N HIS A 32 6.00 -5.20 -26.78
CA HIS A 32 7.41 -5.29 -27.20
C HIS A 32 7.75 -4.35 -28.37
N LEU A 33 6.87 -4.20 -29.36
CA LEU A 33 7.13 -3.35 -30.52
C LEU A 33 7.14 -1.87 -30.15
N SER A 34 6.22 -1.44 -29.31
CA SER A 34 6.10 -0.04 -28.86
C SER A 34 7.32 0.39 -28.03
N VAL A 35 7.89 -0.52 -27.21
CA VAL A 35 9.02 -0.19 -26.33
C VAL A 35 10.39 -0.46 -26.91
N LYS A 36 10.50 -1.11 -28.08
CA LYS A 36 11.76 -1.59 -28.66
C LYS A 36 12.85 -0.51 -28.77
N GLU A 37 12.47 0.68 -29.22
CA GLU A 37 13.39 1.80 -29.43
C GLU A 37 13.35 2.83 -28.30
N ALA A 38 12.69 2.52 -27.17
CA ALA A 38 12.61 3.41 -26.03
C ALA A 38 13.86 3.29 -25.15
N ASP A 39 14.32 4.40 -24.58
CA ASP A 39 15.38 4.44 -23.57
C ASP A 39 14.80 4.28 -22.17
N VAL A 40 13.58 4.78 -21.93
CA VAL A 40 12.91 4.78 -20.63
C VAL A 40 11.47 4.30 -20.77
N LEU A 41 11.03 3.50 -19.81
CA LEU A 41 9.65 3.06 -19.68
C LEU A 41 9.10 3.49 -18.32
N ILE A 42 8.01 4.27 -18.30
CA ILE A 42 7.33 4.67 -17.06
C ILE A 42 5.97 3.99 -17.00
N VAL A 43 5.78 3.12 -15.99
CA VAL A 43 4.63 2.22 -15.91
C VAL A 43 3.89 2.30 -14.58
N ARG A 44 2.76 1.61 -14.54
CA ARG A 44 2.03 1.23 -13.33
C ARG A 44 1.87 -0.30 -13.30
N THR A 45 1.21 -0.83 -12.28
CA THR A 45 1.01 -2.28 -12.05
C THR A 45 0.29 -3.04 -13.19
N ARG A 46 -0.27 -2.35 -14.18
CA ARG A 46 -1.00 -2.97 -15.31
C ARG A 46 -0.11 -3.42 -16.46
N THR A 47 1.12 -2.96 -16.52
CA THR A 47 2.08 -3.36 -17.55
C THR A 47 3.05 -4.37 -16.95
N LYS A 48 3.01 -5.62 -17.43
CA LYS A 48 3.94 -6.65 -17.01
C LYS A 48 5.29 -6.44 -17.70
N CYS A 49 6.31 -6.09 -16.93
CA CYS A 49 7.67 -5.85 -17.41
C CYS A 49 8.52 -7.12 -17.21
N ASP A 50 8.32 -8.08 -18.08
CA ASP A 50 9.05 -9.36 -18.08
C ASP A 50 9.94 -9.52 -19.32
N LYS A 51 10.58 -10.68 -19.46
CA LYS A 51 11.42 -11.01 -20.60
C LYS A 51 10.70 -10.84 -21.94
N VAL A 52 9.39 -11.12 -22.02
CA VAL A 52 8.64 -11.02 -23.27
C VAL A 52 8.54 -9.57 -23.74
N LEU A 53 8.32 -8.66 -22.82
CA LEU A 53 8.27 -7.22 -23.13
C LEU A 53 9.67 -6.65 -23.41
N LEU A 54 10.69 -7.08 -22.67
CA LEU A 54 11.95 -6.34 -22.53
C LEU A 54 13.13 -6.91 -23.33
N ILE A 55 13.01 -8.14 -23.89
CA ILE A 55 14.11 -8.75 -24.64
C ILE A 55 14.45 -7.93 -25.90
N ASP A 56 15.74 -7.75 -26.17
CA ASP A 56 16.23 -7.02 -27.36
C ASP A 56 15.64 -5.61 -27.54
N THR A 57 15.37 -4.92 -26.45
CA THR A 57 14.96 -3.52 -26.42
C THR A 57 16.13 -2.61 -26.04
N ASN A 58 15.99 -1.31 -26.34
CA ASN A 58 16.98 -0.29 -25.97
C ASN A 58 16.76 0.29 -24.55
N ILE A 59 15.82 -0.25 -23.78
CA ILE A 59 15.46 0.27 -22.45
C ILE A 59 16.64 0.21 -21.49
N LYS A 60 16.98 1.35 -20.93
CA LYS A 60 18.02 1.53 -19.90
C LYS A 60 17.44 1.62 -18.51
N MET A 61 16.21 2.17 -18.40
CA MET A 61 15.56 2.37 -17.12
C MET A 61 14.05 2.12 -17.20
N ILE A 62 13.53 1.43 -16.18
CA ILE A 62 12.10 1.31 -15.91
C ILE A 62 11.79 2.06 -14.62
N ALA A 63 10.83 2.99 -14.64
CA ALA A 63 10.31 3.64 -13.44
C ALA A 63 8.85 3.23 -13.22
N THR A 64 8.51 2.67 -12.07
CA THR A 64 7.12 2.37 -11.74
C THR A 64 6.55 3.40 -10.77
N ALA A 65 5.49 4.09 -11.21
CA ALA A 65 4.75 5.07 -10.41
C ALA A 65 3.81 4.38 -9.39
N THR A 66 4.31 3.34 -8.74
CA THR A 66 3.61 2.53 -7.73
C THR A 66 4.58 2.08 -6.63
N ALA A 67 4.05 1.81 -5.44
CA ALA A 67 4.86 1.29 -4.33
C ALA A 67 5.22 -0.19 -4.49
N GLY A 68 4.33 -0.98 -5.14
CA GLY A 68 4.56 -2.38 -5.48
C GLY A 68 5.26 -2.55 -6.82
N TYR A 69 5.97 -3.67 -6.99
CA TYR A 69 6.75 -3.97 -8.20
C TYR A 69 6.62 -5.41 -8.68
N GLU A 70 5.60 -6.12 -8.22
CA GLU A 70 5.34 -7.53 -8.54
C GLU A 70 5.11 -7.78 -10.04
N HIS A 71 4.82 -6.71 -10.79
CA HIS A 71 4.68 -6.72 -12.26
C HIS A 71 6.01 -6.59 -13.01
N ILE A 72 7.15 -6.44 -12.31
CA ILE A 72 8.48 -6.28 -12.90
C ILE A 72 9.34 -7.50 -12.58
N ASP A 73 9.88 -8.15 -13.60
CA ASP A 73 10.89 -9.21 -13.45
C ASP A 73 12.26 -8.59 -13.11
N MET A 74 12.49 -8.40 -11.80
CA MET A 74 13.70 -7.78 -11.28
C MET A 74 14.96 -8.57 -11.64
N ASP A 75 14.87 -9.90 -11.74
CA ASP A 75 16.02 -10.75 -12.07
C ASP A 75 16.38 -10.62 -13.55
N PHE A 76 15.39 -10.57 -14.43
CA PHE A 76 15.63 -10.29 -15.84
C PHE A 76 16.22 -8.88 -16.02
N CYS A 77 15.64 -7.85 -15.41
CA CYS A 77 16.13 -6.48 -15.51
C CYS A 77 17.60 -6.37 -15.07
N ARG A 78 17.96 -6.97 -13.94
CA ARG A 78 19.34 -6.98 -13.43
C ARG A 78 20.31 -7.65 -14.42
N LYS A 79 19.93 -8.80 -14.99
CA LYS A 79 20.76 -9.52 -15.98
C LYS A 79 20.90 -8.76 -17.30
N ALA A 80 19.88 -8.02 -17.70
CA ALA A 80 19.85 -7.21 -18.91
C ALA A 80 20.51 -5.82 -18.74
N GLY A 81 20.93 -5.45 -17.52
CA GLY A 81 21.50 -4.13 -17.23
C GLY A 81 20.49 -3.00 -17.25
N ILE A 82 19.19 -3.32 -17.05
CA ILE A 82 18.10 -2.34 -16.98
C ILE A 82 17.97 -1.87 -15.53
N GLU A 83 18.11 -0.56 -15.30
CA GLU A 83 17.85 0.04 -13.98
C GLU A 83 16.35 0.04 -13.67
N VAL A 84 15.99 -0.27 -12.44
CA VAL A 84 14.57 -0.28 -12.02
C VAL A 84 14.38 0.63 -10.83
N PHE A 85 13.60 1.70 -11.04
CA PHE A 85 13.15 2.58 -9.98
C PHE A 85 11.72 2.24 -9.55
N VAL A 86 11.52 2.12 -8.25
CA VAL A 86 10.21 1.87 -7.62
C VAL A 86 9.87 3.02 -6.68
N ALA A 87 8.70 3.62 -6.84
CA ALA A 87 8.24 4.74 -6.00
C ALA A 87 7.82 4.26 -4.58
N ARG A 88 8.73 3.58 -3.88
CA ARG A 88 8.48 3.00 -2.55
C ARG A 88 8.09 4.08 -1.55
N GLY A 89 7.01 3.83 -0.82
CA GLY A 89 6.53 4.76 0.21
C GLY A 89 5.72 5.95 -0.31
N CYS A 90 5.52 6.11 -1.62
CA CYS A 90 4.76 7.21 -2.21
C CYS A 90 3.35 7.38 -1.59
N ASN A 91 2.73 6.28 -1.18
CA ASN A 91 1.38 6.22 -0.64
C ASN A 91 1.32 5.85 0.87
N ALA A 92 2.45 5.87 1.57
CA ALA A 92 2.51 5.45 2.98
C ALA A 92 1.57 6.26 3.89
N SER A 93 1.49 7.57 3.68
CA SER A 93 0.57 8.46 4.41
C SER A 93 -0.90 8.11 4.13
N SER A 94 -1.23 7.76 2.88
CA SER A 94 -2.58 7.33 2.50
C SER A 94 -3.01 6.07 3.27
N VAL A 95 -2.14 5.04 3.29
CA VAL A 95 -2.42 3.80 4.04
C VAL A 95 -2.51 4.09 5.53
N ALA A 96 -1.62 4.90 6.09
CA ALA A 96 -1.67 5.25 7.51
C ALA A 96 -2.98 5.98 7.89
N GLN A 97 -3.49 6.87 7.04
CA GLN A 97 -4.79 7.53 7.26
C GLN A 97 -5.97 6.57 7.09
N TYR A 98 -5.86 5.58 6.19
CA TYR A 98 -6.82 4.48 6.11
C TYR A 98 -6.86 3.71 7.44
N ILE A 99 -5.71 3.29 7.98
CA ILE A 99 -5.62 2.64 9.29
C ILE A 99 -6.20 3.54 10.39
N GLY A 100 -5.89 4.83 10.37
CA GLY A 100 -6.48 5.80 11.31
C GLY A 100 -8.01 5.85 11.26
N SER A 101 -8.62 5.76 10.06
CA SER A 101 -10.08 5.67 9.90
C SER A 101 -10.64 4.34 10.41
N VAL A 102 -9.94 3.23 10.19
CA VAL A 102 -10.28 1.91 10.78
C VAL A 102 -10.28 1.99 12.31
N LEU A 103 -9.21 2.54 12.91
CA LEU A 103 -9.10 2.72 14.36
C LEU A 103 -10.26 3.56 14.91
N ALA A 104 -10.60 4.63 14.23
CA ALA A 104 -11.69 5.52 14.65
C ALA A 104 -13.05 4.82 14.63
N MET A 105 -13.34 4.04 13.59
CA MET A 105 -14.59 3.26 13.52
C MET A 105 -14.63 2.13 14.54
N TRP A 106 -13.50 1.45 14.75
CA TRP A 106 -13.43 0.35 15.72
C TRP A 106 -13.63 0.84 17.16
N THR A 107 -12.97 1.93 17.53
CA THR A 107 -13.12 2.54 18.87
C THR A 107 -14.55 3.04 19.11
N ALA A 108 -15.16 3.67 18.10
CA ALA A 108 -16.57 4.09 18.18
C ALA A 108 -17.50 2.89 18.37
N LYS A 109 -17.29 1.78 17.64
CA LYS A 109 -18.08 0.55 17.78
C LYS A 109 -17.91 -0.08 19.16
N LYS A 110 -16.71 -0.07 19.73
CA LYS A 110 -16.41 -0.63 21.05
C LYS A 110 -16.75 0.30 22.21
N GLN A 111 -17.00 1.58 21.93
CA GLN A 111 -17.25 2.64 22.94
C GLN A 111 -16.09 2.76 23.94
N LEU A 112 -14.86 2.60 23.47
CA LEU A 112 -13.64 2.66 24.29
C LEU A 112 -12.77 3.86 23.89
N ASP A 113 -11.93 4.30 24.83
CA ASP A 113 -10.91 5.31 24.53
C ASP A 113 -9.79 4.64 23.70
N VAL A 114 -9.41 5.26 22.60
CA VAL A 114 -8.38 4.77 21.70
C VAL A 114 -7.03 4.60 22.40
N SER A 115 -6.72 5.43 23.39
CA SER A 115 -5.48 5.38 24.16
C SER A 115 -5.32 4.13 25.04
N THR A 116 -6.41 3.39 25.26
CA THR A 116 -6.37 2.15 26.05
C THR A 116 -5.89 0.94 25.23
N PHE A 117 -5.84 1.08 23.89
CA PHE A 117 -5.41 0.00 23.03
C PHE A 117 -3.89 -0.10 22.89
N THR A 118 -3.43 -1.32 22.61
CA THR A 118 -2.07 -1.58 22.11
C THR A 118 -2.18 -2.00 20.64
N LEU A 119 -1.48 -1.28 19.76
CA LEU A 119 -1.39 -1.58 18.33
C LEU A 119 -0.11 -2.37 18.05
N GLY A 120 -0.26 -3.56 17.46
CA GLY A 120 0.83 -4.32 16.87
C GLY A 120 1.03 -3.93 15.41
N ILE A 121 2.24 -3.54 15.05
CA ILE A 121 2.65 -3.24 13.67
C ILE A 121 3.57 -4.36 13.21
N VAL A 122 3.13 -5.14 12.22
CA VAL A 122 3.92 -6.21 11.60
C VAL A 122 4.43 -5.72 10.24
N GLY A 123 5.76 -5.50 10.16
CA GLY A 123 6.42 -4.81 9.04
C GLY A 123 6.60 -3.31 9.31
N TYR A 124 7.85 -2.86 9.44
CA TYR A 124 8.20 -1.49 9.84
C TYR A 124 8.93 -0.70 8.74
N GLY A 125 8.46 -0.89 7.49
CA GLY A 125 8.88 -0.10 6.34
C GLY A 125 8.27 1.32 6.34
N PHE A 126 8.09 1.90 5.16
CA PHE A 126 7.48 3.24 5.00
C PHE A 126 6.07 3.32 5.61
N VAL A 127 5.24 2.31 5.37
CA VAL A 127 3.86 2.28 5.87
C VAL A 127 3.83 2.08 7.38
N GLY A 128 4.57 1.09 7.91
CA GLY A 128 4.61 0.84 9.36
C GLY A 128 5.03 2.06 10.16
N LYS A 129 6.04 2.80 9.69
CA LYS A 129 6.48 4.08 10.29
C LYS A 129 5.40 5.16 10.25
N ALA A 130 4.69 5.28 9.14
CA ALA A 130 3.60 6.24 9.00
C ALA A 130 2.39 5.88 9.89
N VAL A 131 2.11 4.59 10.07
CA VAL A 131 1.06 4.10 10.98
C VAL A 131 1.46 4.35 12.45
N GLU A 132 2.71 4.06 12.84
CA GLU A 132 3.22 4.40 14.17
C GLU A 132 3.09 5.89 14.47
N TYR A 133 3.40 6.75 13.48
CA TYR A 133 3.24 8.20 13.64
C TYR A 133 1.79 8.60 13.98
N ILE A 134 0.80 8.04 13.28
CA ILE A 134 -0.63 8.29 13.58
C ILE A 134 -0.99 7.71 14.95
N ALA A 135 -0.57 6.47 15.26
CA ALA A 135 -0.84 5.84 16.54
C ALA A 135 -0.32 6.65 17.74
N ASN A 136 0.90 7.17 17.64
CA ASN A 136 1.48 8.03 18.66
C ASN A 136 0.68 9.34 18.86
N ARG A 137 0.15 9.93 17.79
CA ARG A 137 -0.73 11.12 17.88
C ARG A 137 -2.10 10.81 18.50
N LEU A 138 -2.53 9.56 18.43
CA LEU A 138 -3.74 9.06 19.07
C LEU A 138 -3.50 8.66 20.53
N GLY A 139 -2.25 8.61 21.00
CA GLY A 139 -1.87 8.16 22.33
C GLY A 139 -1.91 6.62 22.49
N ILE A 140 -1.88 5.88 21.39
CA ILE A 140 -1.90 4.41 21.37
C ILE A 140 -0.50 3.88 21.68
N ARG A 141 -0.40 2.88 22.55
CA ARG A 141 0.83 2.12 22.73
C ARG A 141 1.11 1.27 21.49
N VAL A 142 2.35 1.33 20.98
CA VAL A 142 2.74 0.57 19.78
C VAL A 142 3.77 -0.50 20.13
N LEU A 143 3.58 -1.71 19.61
CA LEU A 143 4.57 -2.78 19.55
C LEU A 143 4.88 -3.06 18.08
N VAL A 144 6.15 -3.30 17.76
CA VAL A 144 6.62 -3.42 16.37
C VAL A 144 7.35 -4.73 16.16
N ASN A 145 7.02 -5.43 15.08
CA ASN A 145 7.70 -6.64 14.63
C ASN A 145 8.23 -6.43 13.21
N ASP A 146 9.53 -6.57 13.02
CA ASP A 146 10.20 -6.59 11.70
C ASP A 146 11.55 -7.29 11.82
N PRO A 147 11.60 -8.64 11.73
CA PRO A 147 12.82 -9.41 11.91
C PRO A 147 13.99 -9.03 10.97
N PRO A 148 13.76 -8.70 9.68
CA PRO A 148 14.80 -8.17 8.81
C PRO A 148 15.43 -6.87 9.32
N LEU A 149 14.61 -5.91 9.77
CA LEU A 149 15.11 -4.65 10.31
C LEU A 149 15.76 -4.81 11.69
N GLU A 150 15.25 -5.69 12.53
CA GLU A 150 15.86 -6.04 13.79
C GLU A 150 17.31 -6.53 13.59
N GLN A 151 17.53 -7.45 12.64
CA GLN A 151 18.86 -7.94 12.30
C GLN A 151 19.80 -6.85 11.75
N SER A 152 19.25 -5.82 11.10
CA SER A 152 20.06 -4.71 10.58
C SER A 152 20.49 -3.71 11.68
N GLY A 153 20.00 -3.87 12.91
CA GLY A 153 20.33 -2.99 14.05
C GLY A 153 19.76 -1.57 13.97
N VAL A 154 18.77 -1.35 13.09
CA VAL A 154 18.16 -0.01 12.89
C VAL A 154 17.36 0.45 14.12
N ARG A 155 16.81 -0.50 14.89
CA ARG A 155 16.01 -0.26 16.09
C ARG A 155 16.19 -1.44 17.04
N HIS A 156 16.10 -1.22 18.36
CA HIS A 156 16.39 -2.24 19.39
C HIS A 156 15.16 -2.69 20.20
N ASP A 157 13.98 -2.13 19.92
CA ASP A 157 12.74 -2.40 20.65
C ASP A 157 11.70 -3.18 19.83
N PHE A 158 12.16 -3.95 18.83
CA PHE A 158 11.31 -4.93 18.15
C PHE A 158 10.91 -6.06 19.10
N VAL A 159 9.70 -6.56 18.91
CA VAL A 159 9.15 -7.70 19.64
C VAL A 159 8.89 -8.88 18.71
N SER A 160 8.75 -10.08 19.27
CA SER A 160 8.41 -11.27 18.48
C SER A 160 6.98 -11.18 17.92
N LEU A 161 6.69 -11.95 16.86
CA LEU A 161 5.34 -12.08 16.33
C LEU A 161 4.38 -12.69 17.37
N SER A 162 4.88 -13.56 18.26
CA SER A 162 4.12 -14.10 19.38
C SER A 162 3.73 -13.02 20.38
N ASP A 163 4.65 -12.10 20.70
CA ASP A 163 4.34 -10.96 21.59
C ASP A 163 3.26 -10.07 21.00
N ILE A 164 3.29 -9.84 19.65
CA ILE A 164 2.24 -9.12 18.95
C ILE A 164 0.88 -9.81 19.13
N ALA A 165 0.79 -11.13 18.90
CA ALA A 165 -0.45 -11.89 19.05
C ALA A 165 -0.99 -11.86 20.48
N GLU A 166 -0.12 -11.97 21.48
CA GLU A 166 -0.51 -12.08 22.90
C GLU A 166 -0.87 -10.74 23.52
N GLN A 167 -0.21 -9.62 23.10
CA GLN A 167 -0.27 -8.36 23.83
C GLN A 167 -1.08 -7.25 23.11
N CYS A 168 -1.43 -7.42 21.84
CA CYS A 168 -2.07 -6.35 21.09
C CYS A 168 -3.58 -6.48 21.03
N ASP A 169 -4.27 -5.36 21.07
CA ASP A 169 -5.72 -5.22 20.89
C ASP A 169 -6.09 -5.03 19.42
N ILE A 170 -5.14 -4.55 18.62
CA ILE A 170 -5.25 -4.34 17.18
C ILE A 170 -3.93 -4.76 16.56
N ILE A 171 -3.96 -5.52 15.46
CA ILE A 171 -2.76 -5.98 14.76
C ILE A 171 -2.89 -5.60 13.29
N SER A 172 -1.92 -4.83 12.78
CA SER A 172 -1.92 -4.34 11.40
C SER A 172 -0.67 -4.80 10.66
N PHE A 173 -0.89 -5.45 9.51
CA PHE A 173 0.16 -6.00 8.67
C PHE A 173 0.56 -5.03 7.57
N HIS A 174 1.88 -4.81 7.41
CA HIS A 174 2.50 -3.90 6.45
C HIS A 174 3.75 -4.48 5.79
N THR A 175 3.84 -5.80 5.73
CA THR A 175 4.95 -6.53 5.10
C THR A 175 4.77 -6.64 3.59
N SER A 176 5.87 -6.80 2.85
CA SER A 176 5.80 -7.33 1.49
C SER A 176 5.43 -8.81 1.53
N LEU A 177 4.85 -9.34 0.45
CA LEU A 177 4.62 -10.79 0.32
C LEU A 177 5.89 -11.46 -0.20
N THR A 178 6.37 -12.47 0.53
CA THR A 178 7.51 -13.33 0.15
C THR A 178 7.19 -14.78 0.48
N ASN A 179 7.50 -15.69 -0.45
CA ASN A 179 7.23 -17.12 -0.29
C ASN A 179 8.46 -17.88 0.23
N ASP A 180 9.63 -17.28 0.13
CA ASP A 180 10.92 -17.91 0.42
C ASP A 180 11.86 -16.96 1.18
N GLY A 181 13.10 -17.41 1.39
CA GLY A 181 14.10 -16.65 2.14
C GLY A 181 14.06 -16.92 3.64
N LYS A 182 14.80 -16.12 4.40
CA LYS A 182 14.95 -16.31 5.85
C LYS A 182 13.68 -15.94 6.64
N PHE A 183 12.89 -15.02 6.13
CA PHE A 183 11.70 -14.48 6.78
C PHE A 183 10.54 -14.44 5.77
N PRO A 184 9.97 -15.61 5.38
CA PRO A 184 8.83 -15.66 4.49
C PRO A 184 7.62 -15.01 5.17
N THR A 185 6.78 -14.36 4.38
CA THR A 185 5.60 -13.65 4.88
C THR A 185 4.28 -14.20 4.33
N TYR A 186 4.34 -15.19 3.43
CA TYR A 186 3.14 -15.89 2.99
C TYR A 186 2.52 -16.64 4.17
N HIS A 187 1.23 -16.38 4.43
CA HIS A 187 0.47 -16.88 5.57
C HIS A 187 1.21 -16.67 6.90
N LEU A 188 1.84 -15.49 7.05
CA LEU A 188 2.54 -15.11 8.28
C LEU A 188 1.60 -15.12 9.50
N ALA A 189 0.34 -14.75 9.29
CA ALA A 189 -0.73 -14.93 10.25
C ALA A 189 -1.59 -16.13 9.83
N ASP A 190 -1.21 -17.29 10.29
CA ASP A 190 -1.85 -18.59 10.10
C ASP A 190 -2.69 -19.01 11.32
N THR A 191 -3.22 -20.23 11.31
CA THR A 191 -3.98 -20.79 12.42
C THR A 191 -3.20 -20.73 13.75
N ALA A 192 -1.89 -21.03 13.73
CA ALA A 192 -1.06 -21.04 14.94
C ALA A 192 -0.88 -19.61 15.49
N PHE A 193 -0.81 -18.60 14.63
CA PHE A 193 -0.80 -17.20 15.04
C PHE A 193 -2.11 -16.82 15.75
N PHE A 194 -3.27 -17.17 15.16
CA PHE A 194 -4.57 -16.83 15.72
C PHE A 194 -4.86 -17.58 17.04
N GLU A 195 -4.32 -18.78 17.23
CA GLU A 195 -4.39 -19.51 18.50
C GLU A 195 -3.70 -18.80 19.65
N ARG A 196 -2.70 -17.94 19.36
CA ARG A 196 -1.98 -17.13 20.36
C ARG A 196 -2.65 -15.82 20.68
N CYS A 197 -3.68 -15.39 19.94
CA CYS A 197 -4.36 -14.11 20.14
C CYS A 197 -5.12 -14.07 21.48
N ALA A 198 -4.47 -13.55 22.54
CA ALA A 198 -5.04 -13.57 23.89
C ALA A 198 -6.08 -12.48 24.14
N LYS A 199 -6.01 -11.34 23.42
CA LYS A 199 -6.88 -10.18 23.64
C LYS A 199 -8.05 -10.05 22.65
N ARG A 200 -8.28 -11.05 21.82
CA ARG A 200 -9.29 -11.00 20.75
C ARG A 200 -9.12 -9.76 19.86
N PRO A 201 -7.96 -9.59 19.23
CA PRO A 201 -7.63 -8.38 18.52
C PRO A 201 -8.51 -8.13 17.29
N LEU A 202 -8.54 -6.86 16.83
CA LEU A 202 -8.90 -6.53 15.46
C LEU A 202 -7.68 -6.81 14.57
N ILE A 203 -7.86 -7.62 13.52
CA ILE A 203 -6.83 -7.92 12.53
C ILE A 203 -7.02 -7.02 11.32
N VAL A 204 -5.94 -6.39 10.81
CA VAL A 204 -6.00 -5.51 9.64
C VAL A 204 -4.95 -5.93 8.61
N ASN A 205 -5.41 -6.33 7.42
CA ASN A 205 -4.54 -6.58 6.28
C ASN A 205 -4.72 -5.50 5.20
N ALA A 206 -3.81 -4.52 5.19
CA ALA A 206 -3.65 -3.52 4.14
C ALA A 206 -2.25 -3.59 3.50
N ALA A 207 -1.63 -4.78 3.52
CA ALA A 207 -0.31 -5.06 2.99
C ALA A 207 -0.38 -5.73 1.61
N ARG A 208 -0.57 -7.06 1.60
CA ARG A 208 -0.76 -7.89 0.41
C ARG A 208 -1.71 -9.04 0.75
N GLY A 209 -2.52 -9.48 -0.23
CA GLY A 209 -3.21 -10.74 -0.15
C GLY A 209 -2.21 -11.89 0.05
N GLY A 210 -2.55 -12.85 0.92
CA GLY A 210 -1.69 -13.97 1.29
C GLY A 210 -0.67 -13.68 2.40
N VAL A 211 -0.56 -12.46 2.94
CA VAL A 211 0.20 -12.21 4.18
C VAL A 211 -0.56 -12.78 5.39
N VAL A 212 -1.85 -12.62 5.38
CA VAL A 212 -2.77 -13.23 6.35
C VAL A 212 -3.51 -14.37 5.65
N ASP A 213 -3.54 -15.56 6.23
CA ASP A 213 -4.40 -16.65 5.79
C ASP A 213 -5.86 -16.26 6.05
N GLU A 214 -6.59 -15.89 5.00
CA GLU A 214 -7.96 -15.39 5.10
C GLU A 214 -8.92 -16.43 5.64
N GLN A 215 -8.71 -17.72 5.31
CA GLN A 215 -9.54 -18.79 5.80
C GLN A 215 -9.33 -19.00 7.30
N ALA A 216 -8.07 -19.10 7.75
CA ALA A 216 -7.72 -19.23 9.15
C ALA A 216 -8.21 -18.01 9.99
N MET A 217 -8.13 -16.80 9.41
CA MET A 217 -8.63 -15.59 10.06
C MET A 217 -10.15 -15.60 10.23
N ALA A 218 -10.90 -16.03 9.19
CA ALA A 218 -12.35 -16.13 9.27
C ALA A 218 -12.80 -17.21 10.27
N GLU A 219 -12.11 -18.33 10.33
CA GLU A 219 -12.35 -19.37 11.35
C GLU A 219 -12.06 -18.86 12.77
N ALA A 220 -10.93 -18.17 12.97
CA ALA A 220 -10.59 -17.55 14.25
C ALA A 220 -11.64 -16.50 14.69
N TYR A 221 -12.24 -15.80 13.76
CA TYR A 221 -13.33 -14.86 14.04
C TYR A 221 -14.60 -15.59 14.50
N ARG A 222 -15.02 -16.65 13.80
CA ARG A 222 -16.20 -17.45 14.16
C ARG A 222 -16.02 -18.15 15.50
N ASP A 223 -14.80 -18.61 15.81
CA ASP A 223 -14.42 -19.22 17.08
C ASP A 223 -14.26 -18.19 18.22
N GLY A 224 -14.34 -16.89 17.91
CA GLY A 224 -14.22 -15.83 18.90
C GLY A 224 -12.79 -15.59 19.40
N ARG A 225 -11.77 -16.08 18.70
CA ARG A 225 -10.35 -15.86 19.02
C ARG A 225 -9.91 -14.44 18.64
N ILE A 226 -10.50 -13.87 17.61
CA ILE A 226 -10.32 -12.46 17.23
C ILE A 226 -11.63 -11.69 17.33
N GLY A 227 -11.55 -10.39 17.53
CA GLY A 227 -12.72 -9.53 17.73
C GLY A 227 -13.36 -9.00 16.45
N GLY A 228 -12.65 -9.12 15.33
CA GLY A 228 -13.05 -8.68 14.00
C GLY A 228 -11.85 -8.62 13.07
N PHE A 229 -12.11 -8.36 11.78
CA PHE A 229 -11.04 -8.21 10.82
C PHE A 229 -11.39 -7.19 9.72
N VAL A 230 -10.34 -6.61 9.14
CA VAL A 230 -10.39 -5.63 8.05
C VAL A 230 -9.47 -6.13 6.93
N ILE A 231 -9.98 -6.15 5.72
CA ILE A 231 -9.20 -6.54 4.54
C ILE A 231 -9.29 -5.45 3.47
N ASP A 232 -8.15 -4.95 3.06
CA ASP A 232 -8.01 -4.11 1.85
C ASP A 232 -7.33 -4.89 0.72
N CYS A 233 -6.34 -5.73 1.08
CA CYS A 233 -5.59 -6.57 0.14
C CYS A 233 -6.00 -8.03 0.33
N TRP A 234 -6.60 -8.62 -0.71
CA TRP A 234 -7.26 -9.93 -0.66
C TRP A 234 -6.45 -11.03 -1.34
N GLU A 235 -6.63 -12.26 -0.89
CA GLU A 235 -6.21 -13.42 -1.67
C GLU A 235 -7.11 -13.57 -2.90
N GLY A 236 -6.50 -13.87 -4.04
CA GLY A 236 -7.23 -14.13 -5.29
C GLY A 236 -7.83 -12.91 -5.99
N GLU A 237 -7.46 -11.66 -5.61
CA GLU A 237 -7.94 -10.47 -6.32
C GLU A 237 -7.92 -10.62 -7.85
N PRO A 238 -8.99 -10.25 -8.56
CA PRO A 238 -10.21 -9.57 -8.07
C PRO A 238 -11.34 -10.52 -7.62
N ASP A 239 -11.16 -11.84 -7.73
CA ASP A 239 -12.14 -12.87 -7.43
C ASP A 239 -12.07 -13.26 -5.95
N ILE A 240 -12.56 -12.36 -5.09
CA ILE A 240 -12.47 -12.48 -3.64
C ILE A 240 -13.54 -13.40 -3.04
N ASN A 241 -13.24 -13.99 -1.88
CA ASN A 241 -14.19 -14.84 -1.17
C ASN A 241 -15.36 -14.04 -0.59
N SER A 242 -16.57 -14.24 -1.16
CA SER A 242 -17.77 -13.49 -0.80
C SER A 242 -18.26 -13.76 0.65
N HIS A 243 -17.99 -14.93 1.23
CA HIS A 243 -18.35 -15.21 2.62
C HIS A 243 -17.46 -14.43 3.58
N ILE A 244 -16.14 -14.44 3.36
CA ILE A 244 -15.19 -13.68 4.16
C ILE A 244 -15.46 -12.17 4.02
N LEU A 245 -15.79 -11.72 2.80
CA LEU A 245 -16.18 -10.33 2.54
C LEU A 245 -17.34 -9.88 3.44
N GLN A 246 -18.38 -10.68 3.57
CA GLN A 246 -19.56 -10.31 4.38
C GLN A 246 -19.24 -10.28 5.89
N GLU A 247 -18.37 -11.15 6.37
CA GLU A 247 -17.97 -11.23 7.79
C GLU A 247 -17.01 -10.10 8.21
N ALA A 248 -16.25 -9.53 7.27
CA ALA A 248 -15.29 -8.48 7.56
C ALA A 248 -15.95 -7.26 8.24
N PHE A 249 -15.30 -6.68 9.23
CA PHE A 249 -15.72 -5.41 9.82
C PHE A 249 -15.68 -4.29 8.78
N ILE A 250 -14.56 -4.17 8.07
CA ILE A 250 -14.38 -3.29 6.90
C ILE A 250 -13.74 -4.12 5.78
N ALA A 251 -14.22 -3.94 4.56
CA ALA A 251 -13.73 -4.62 3.37
C ALA A 251 -13.63 -3.61 2.23
N THR A 252 -12.44 -3.43 1.66
CA THR A 252 -12.21 -2.46 0.59
C THR A 252 -11.46 -3.07 -0.58
N PRO A 253 -11.61 -2.53 -1.82
CA PRO A 253 -11.07 -3.15 -3.02
C PRO A 253 -9.63 -2.71 -3.32
N HIS A 254 -8.70 -2.93 -2.39
CA HIS A 254 -7.28 -2.61 -2.47
C HIS A 254 -7.03 -1.11 -2.78
N ILE A 255 -7.61 -0.26 -1.96
CA ILE A 255 -7.61 1.21 -2.11
C ILE A 255 -7.01 1.97 -0.92
N ALA A 256 -6.50 1.28 0.10
CA ALA A 256 -5.90 1.93 1.27
C ALA A 256 -4.82 2.95 0.87
N GLY A 257 -4.02 2.62 -0.13
CA GLY A 257 -2.98 3.48 -0.70
C GLY A 257 -3.47 4.48 -1.77
N TYR A 258 -4.77 4.54 -2.06
CA TYR A 258 -5.29 5.38 -3.17
C TYR A 258 -5.64 6.79 -2.68
N SER A 259 -4.74 7.74 -2.99
CA SER A 259 -4.98 9.18 -2.83
C SER A 259 -4.38 9.94 -4.01
N ALA A 260 -4.87 11.14 -4.27
CA ALA A 260 -4.26 12.02 -5.26
C ALA A 260 -2.83 12.41 -4.86
N ASP A 261 -2.62 12.62 -3.56
CA ASP A 261 -1.30 12.95 -3.00
C ASP A 261 -0.30 11.80 -3.18
N GLY A 262 -0.69 10.56 -2.89
CA GLY A 262 0.16 9.38 -3.09
C GLY A 262 0.51 9.17 -4.57
N LYS A 263 -0.46 9.37 -5.48
CA LYS A 263 -0.23 9.30 -6.92
C LYS A 263 0.72 10.40 -7.40
N ALA A 264 0.56 11.63 -6.92
CA ALA A 264 1.46 12.74 -7.25
C ALA A 264 2.87 12.52 -6.71
N ASN A 265 3.00 12.00 -5.49
CA ASN A 265 4.29 11.61 -4.91
C ASN A 265 4.99 10.56 -5.79
N ALA A 266 4.27 9.51 -6.23
CA ALA A 266 4.82 8.48 -7.10
C ALA A 266 5.35 9.06 -8.41
N THR A 267 4.59 9.94 -9.04
CA THR A 267 4.99 10.65 -10.27
C THR A 267 6.23 11.50 -10.04
N ALA A 268 6.25 12.32 -8.97
CA ALA A 268 7.40 13.15 -8.64
C ALA A 268 8.67 12.33 -8.38
N MET A 269 8.54 11.21 -7.67
CA MET A 269 9.65 10.29 -7.42
C MET A 269 10.20 9.69 -8.71
N CYS A 270 9.34 9.28 -9.66
CA CYS A 270 9.77 8.79 -10.97
C CYS A 270 10.50 9.86 -11.78
N ILE A 271 9.95 11.09 -11.80
CA ILE A 271 10.58 12.23 -12.50
C ILE A 271 11.98 12.48 -11.93
N ASN A 272 12.12 12.55 -10.61
CA ASN A 272 13.39 12.80 -9.94
C ASN A 272 14.41 11.68 -10.23
N ALA A 273 14.00 10.42 -10.17
CA ALA A 273 14.89 9.29 -10.45
C ALA A 273 15.39 9.27 -11.90
N ILE A 274 14.51 9.59 -12.87
CA ILE A 274 14.90 9.69 -14.28
C ILE A 274 15.80 10.91 -14.51
N SER A 275 15.47 12.04 -13.89
CA SER A 275 16.29 13.25 -13.95
C SER A 275 17.70 13.01 -13.44
N GLU A 276 17.84 12.34 -12.31
CA GLU A 276 19.12 11.98 -11.71
C GLU A 276 19.91 11.00 -12.58
N TYR A 277 19.28 9.91 -13.02
CA TYR A 277 19.94 8.86 -13.80
C TYR A 277 20.47 9.36 -15.15
N PHE A 278 19.72 10.23 -15.85
CA PHE A 278 20.08 10.76 -17.15
C PHE A 278 20.66 12.18 -17.12
N SER A 279 20.87 12.76 -15.93
CA SER A 279 21.38 14.12 -15.73
C SER A 279 20.55 15.17 -16.48
N LEU A 280 19.22 15.12 -16.32
CA LEU A 280 18.28 16.04 -16.92
C LEU A 280 17.89 17.13 -15.91
N ASP A 281 18.23 18.38 -16.20
CA ASP A 281 17.91 19.50 -15.33
C ASP A 281 16.52 20.13 -15.59
N GLY A 282 15.96 20.75 -14.56
CA GLY A 282 14.76 21.61 -14.68
C GLY A 282 13.43 20.85 -14.84
N LEU A 283 13.40 19.53 -14.69
CA LEU A 283 12.17 18.77 -14.76
C LEU A 283 11.31 18.98 -13.51
N ALA A 284 10.03 19.28 -13.70
CA ALA A 284 9.07 19.41 -12.61
C ALA A 284 7.65 19.09 -13.10
N MET A 285 6.82 18.55 -12.21
CA MET A 285 5.40 18.34 -12.51
C MET A 285 4.74 19.66 -12.94
N GLN A 286 4.02 19.63 -14.05
CA GLN A 286 3.32 20.80 -14.60
C GLN A 286 2.09 21.17 -13.75
N THR A 287 1.41 20.18 -13.20
CA THR A 287 0.22 20.37 -12.37
C THR A 287 0.57 20.12 -10.90
N LYS A 288 0.26 21.10 -10.06
CA LYS A 288 0.41 20.99 -8.61
C LYS A 288 -0.95 20.70 -7.97
N LEU A 289 -0.97 19.75 -7.04
CA LEU A 289 -2.13 19.59 -6.16
C LEU A 289 -2.29 20.81 -5.26
N SER A 290 -3.54 21.13 -4.93
CA SER A 290 -3.81 22.10 -3.85
C SER A 290 -3.13 21.64 -2.56
N PRO A 291 -2.68 22.57 -1.68
CA PRO A 291 -2.08 22.18 -0.41
C PRO A 291 -2.96 21.20 0.37
N LYS A 292 -2.33 20.25 1.05
CA LYS A 292 -3.03 19.37 1.99
C LYS A 292 -3.67 20.19 3.10
N ARG A 293 -4.79 19.72 3.62
CA ARG A 293 -5.40 20.32 4.81
C ARG A 293 -4.57 19.97 6.03
N THR A 294 -3.89 20.96 6.61
CA THR A 294 -3.11 20.82 7.85
C THR A 294 -4.02 20.44 9.01
N ASN A 295 -3.59 19.49 9.82
CA ASN A 295 -4.32 19.04 10.99
C ASN A 295 -3.39 18.82 12.20
N MET A 296 -3.54 19.67 13.21
CA MET A 296 -2.83 19.61 14.48
C MET A 296 -3.55 18.79 15.56
N ALA A 297 -4.72 18.23 15.27
CA ALA A 297 -5.52 17.47 16.22
C ALA A 297 -4.79 16.23 16.76
N LYS A 298 -5.12 15.84 17.99
CA LYS A 298 -4.61 14.64 18.68
C LYS A 298 -5.76 13.88 19.32
N GLY A 299 -5.51 12.63 19.71
CA GLY A 299 -6.48 11.81 20.43
C GLY A 299 -7.84 11.72 19.71
N SER A 300 -8.93 11.80 20.44
CA SER A 300 -10.30 11.66 19.91
C SER A 300 -10.69 12.72 18.87
N GLN A 301 -10.07 13.90 18.90
CA GLN A 301 -10.31 14.91 17.88
C GLN A 301 -9.70 14.50 16.53
N LEU A 302 -8.50 13.92 16.53
CA LEU A 302 -7.88 13.38 15.31
C LEU A 302 -8.71 12.24 14.71
N LEU A 303 -9.24 11.33 15.54
CA LEU A 303 -10.13 10.25 15.08
C LEU A 303 -11.34 10.80 14.32
N ARG A 304 -12.03 11.80 14.89
CA ARG A 304 -13.18 12.45 14.22
C ARG A 304 -12.78 13.06 12.88
N THR A 305 -11.63 13.72 12.83
CA THR A 305 -11.16 14.34 11.60
C THR A 305 -10.81 13.30 10.53
N LEU A 306 -10.22 12.17 10.90
CA LEU A 306 -9.91 11.07 9.97
C LEU A 306 -11.17 10.51 9.32
N ILE A 307 -12.23 10.24 10.11
CA ILE A 307 -13.53 9.76 9.58
C ILE A 307 -14.17 10.82 8.67
N GLN A 308 -14.13 12.10 9.06
CA GLN A 308 -14.70 13.18 8.24
C GLN A 308 -13.94 13.39 6.92
N ASN A 309 -12.64 13.10 6.91
CA ASN A 309 -11.82 13.20 5.70
C ASN A 309 -12.00 12.00 4.76
N TYR A 310 -12.29 10.81 5.32
CA TYR A 310 -12.42 9.58 4.56
C TYR A 310 -13.52 8.67 5.11
N ASP A 311 -14.58 8.50 4.34
CA ASP A 311 -15.71 7.61 4.63
C ASP A 311 -15.41 6.18 4.17
N ILE A 312 -14.64 5.45 4.98
CA ILE A 312 -14.24 4.07 4.73
C ILE A 312 -15.44 3.10 4.80
N GLU A 313 -16.48 3.43 5.59
CA GLU A 313 -17.66 2.60 5.73
C GLU A 313 -18.45 2.54 4.43
N ARG A 314 -18.59 3.66 3.74
CA ARG A 314 -19.24 3.71 2.43
C ARG A 314 -18.54 2.82 1.41
N ASP A 315 -17.21 2.84 1.38
CA ASP A 315 -16.44 2.00 0.45
C ASP A 315 -16.62 0.51 0.78
N SER A 316 -16.66 0.16 2.06
CA SER A 316 -16.93 -1.19 2.52
C SER A 316 -18.34 -1.67 2.15
N ILE A 317 -19.37 -0.85 2.38
CA ILE A 317 -20.75 -1.15 2.01
C ILE A 317 -20.89 -1.34 0.49
N ASN A 318 -20.24 -0.49 -0.30
CA ASN A 318 -20.27 -0.58 -1.75
C ASN A 318 -19.70 -1.92 -2.25
N LEU A 319 -18.55 -2.34 -1.72
CA LEU A 319 -17.94 -3.62 -2.10
C LEU A 319 -18.77 -4.82 -1.64
N LYS A 320 -19.27 -4.81 -0.40
CA LYS A 320 -20.11 -5.89 0.14
C LYS A 320 -21.39 -6.10 -0.66
N ASN A 321 -21.98 -5.01 -1.12
CA ASN A 321 -23.22 -5.07 -1.93
C ASN A 321 -22.96 -5.45 -3.40
N ASN A 322 -21.72 -5.30 -3.89
CA ASN A 322 -21.38 -5.53 -5.30
C ASN A 322 -19.97 -6.16 -5.42
N PRO A 323 -19.77 -7.39 -4.94
CA PRO A 323 -18.44 -8.02 -4.90
C PRO A 323 -17.84 -8.24 -6.30
N ASP A 324 -18.66 -8.49 -7.30
CA ASP A 324 -18.31 -8.63 -8.72
C ASP A 324 -17.75 -7.34 -9.34
N ARG A 325 -17.90 -6.20 -8.67
CA ARG A 325 -17.41 -4.90 -9.11
C ARG A 325 -16.08 -4.47 -8.46
N PHE A 326 -15.32 -5.40 -7.89
CA PHE A 326 -14.04 -5.11 -7.23
C PHE A 326 -13.11 -4.26 -8.11
N GLU A 327 -12.82 -4.72 -9.32
CA GLU A 327 -11.97 -4.00 -10.28
C GLU A 327 -12.56 -2.64 -10.68
N TYR A 328 -13.88 -2.56 -10.83
CA TYR A 328 -14.54 -1.29 -11.15
C TYR A 328 -14.32 -0.25 -10.05
N PHE A 329 -14.55 -0.61 -8.78
CA PHE A 329 -14.36 0.31 -7.66
C PHE A 329 -12.90 0.72 -7.50
N ARG A 330 -11.97 -0.19 -7.71
CA ARG A 330 -10.54 0.08 -7.66
C ARG A 330 -10.10 1.03 -8.79
N ASN A 331 -10.54 0.78 -10.02
CA ASN A 331 -10.12 1.57 -11.20
C ASN A 331 -10.78 2.94 -11.27
N ASN A 332 -11.98 3.09 -10.75
CA ASN A 332 -12.76 4.33 -10.74
C ASN A 332 -12.84 4.95 -9.35
N TYR A 333 -11.86 4.67 -8.48
CA TYR A 333 -11.84 5.20 -7.14
C TYR A 333 -11.79 6.73 -7.17
N PRO A 334 -12.69 7.43 -6.45
CA PRO A 334 -12.75 8.88 -6.45
C PRO A 334 -11.47 9.47 -5.85
N GLU A 335 -11.17 10.70 -6.22
CA GLU A 335 -9.98 11.39 -5.75
C GLU A 335 -10.05 11.67 -4.25
N ARG A 336 -9.29 10.92 -3.45
CA ARG A 336 -9.13 11.13 -2.02
C ARG A 336 -7.92 12.00 -1.76
N ARG A 337 -8.07 13.05 -0.93
CA ARG A 337 -6.97 13.89 -0.48
C ARG A 337 -6.52 13.46 0.91
N GLU A 338 -5.22 13.54 1.14
CA GLU A 338 -4.64 13.29 2.46
C GLU A 338 -4.70 14.54 3.35
N LEU A 339 -4.72 14.31 4.66
CA LEU A 339 -4.45 15.34 5.66
C LEU A 339 -2.92 15.49 5.83
N GLU A 340 -2.45 16.70 6.00
CA GLU A 340 -1.10 16.96 6.49
C GLU A 340 -1.16 16.89 8.02
N LEU A 341 -0.54 15.86 8.56
CA LEU A 341 -0.45 15.65 10.00
C LEU A 341 0.87 16.27 10.48
N SER A 342 0.86 17.50 10.89
CA SER A 342 2.00 18.26 11.38
C SER A 342 2.12 18.24 12.90
#